data_4b1dea7aea854173f43902b3e3a3cc07
#
_entry.id   4b1dea7aea854173f43902b3e3a3cc07
#
_cell.length_a   1.000
_cell.length_b   1.000
_cell.length_c   1.000
_cell.angle_alpha   90.00
_cell.angle_beta   90.00
_cell.angle_gamma   90.00
#
_symmetry.space_group_name_H-M   'P 1'
#
loop_
_entity.id
_entity.type
_entity.pdbx_description
1 polymer ?
#
loop_
_entity_poly.entity_id
_entity_poly.type
_entity_poly.pdbx_seq_one_letter_code
_entity_poly.pdbx_strand_id
1 'polypeptide(L)'
;KDGMREFTLPLTAVTSREEFRKNMSAQGVAIKRMDELMDYTTTWVNELQAKSVAETAHRQFGWTGDDMKSFVLGNQEIFGDRIDFNPPASNTIAMFPAFESKGTLEDWKETIAFLDQDGQEAYQYGLGASFGSILMKLMPVACSMLHLHSDDSGLGKTTAQFAGLGVWGNPEELILSKEDKYLAKMNRAEIYNNLPFF
;
A
#
# COMPACT_ATOMS: atom_id res chain seq x y z
N LYS A 1 23.97 -13.51 -14.61
CA LYS A 1 22.89 -14.32 -14.04
C LYS A 1 21.60 -13.69 -14.52
N ASP A 2 21.01 -14.26 -15.55
CA ASP A 2 19.77 -13.78 -16.13
C ASP A 2 18.62 -14.28 -15.25
N GLY A 3 18.28 -13.52 -14.21
CA GLY A 3 17.09 -13.75 -13.42
C GLY A 3 15.85 -13.38 -14.23
N MET A 4 14.77 -14.14 -14.08
CA MET A 4 13.46 -13.75 -14.57
C MET A 4 13.07 -12.42 -13.93
N ARG A 5 12.65 -11.45 -14.74
CA ARG A 5 12.22 -10.14 -14.26
C ARG A 5 10.72 -10.02 -14.49
N GLU A 6 10.00 -9.80 -13.42
CA GLU A 6 8.57 -9.58 -13.44
C GLU A 6 8.28 -8.07 -13.44
N PHE A 7 7.30 -7.66 -14.21
CA PHE A 7 6.82 -6.28 -14.24
C PHE A 7 5.36 -6.24 -14.68
N THR A 8 4.67 -5.17 -14.32
CA THR A 8 3.25 -4.97 -14.61
C THR A 8 3.07 -3.96 -15.73
N LEU A 9 2.15 -4.25 -16.65
CA LEU A 9 1.72 -3.31 -17.69
C LEU A 9 0.24 -2.97 -17.50
N PRO A 10 -0.15 -1.69 -17.60
CA PRO A 10 -1.56 -1.33 -17.65
C PRO A 10 -2.19 -1.85 -18.94
N LEU A 11 -3.44 -2.29 -18.86
CA LEU A 11 -4.16 -2.83 -20.03
C LEU A 11 -4.23 -1.82 -21.19
N THR A 12 -4.28 -0.52 -20.88
CA THR A 12 -4.22 0.56 -21.87
C THR A 12 -2.93 0.54 -22.70
N ALA A 13 -1.82 0.07 -22.13
CA ALA A 13 -0.58 -0.06 -22.87
C ALA A 13 -0.68 -1.14 -23.94
N VAL A 14 -1.42 -2.23 -23.71
CA VAL A 14 -1.57 -3.35 -24.66
C VAL A 14 -2.35 -2.93 -25.91
N THR A 15 -3.23 -1.94 -25.81
CA THR A 15 -4.06 -1.46 -26.92
C THR A 15 -3.44 -0.34 -27.74
N SER A 16 -2.33 0.25 -27.27
CA SER A 16 -1.63 1.35 -27.95
C SER A 16 -0.18 0.98 -28.20
N ARG A 17 0.23 0.95 -29.48
CA ARG A 17 1.60 0.62 -29.89
C ARG A 17 2.66 1.54 -29.27
N GLU A 18 2.35 2.82 -29.16
CA GLU A 18 3.25 3.82 -28.55
C GLU A 18 3.40 3.60 -27.06
N GLU A 19 2.29 3.45 -26.34
CA GLU A 19 2.29 3.18 -24.91
C GLU A 19 2.93 1.83 -24.59
N PHE A 20 2.66 0.79 -25.37
CA PHE A 20 3.30 -0.52 -25.22
C PHE A 20 4.83 -0.40 -25.32
N ARG A 21 5.32 0.27 -26.38
CA ARG A 21 6.74 0.47 -26.58
C ARG A 21 7.39 1.29 -25.47
N LYS A 22 6.73 2.36 -25.01
CA LYS A 22 7.20 3.21 -23.94
C LYS A 22 7.32 2.46 -22.62
N ASN A 23 6.29 1.73 -22.25
CA ASN A 23 6.27 0.93 -21.01
C ASN A 23 7.33 -0.19 -21.06
N MET A 24 7.44 -0.94 -22.15
CA MET A 24 8.45 -2.00 -22.29
C MET A 24 9.88 -1.44 -22.27
N SER A 25 10.13 -0.30 -22.92
CA SER A 25 11.43 0.36 -22.90
C SER A 25 11.79 0.88 -21.51
N ALA A 26 10.84 1.38 -20.76
CA ALA A 26 11.05 1.79 -19.37
C ALA A 26 11.45 0.62 -18.44
N GLN A 27 11.02 -0.60 -18.79
CA GLN A 27 11.44 -1.83 -18.12
C GLN A 27 12.76 -2.42 -18.66
N GLY A 28 13.39 -1.75 -19.62
CA GLY A 28 14.64 -2.20 -20.22
C GLY A 28 14.49 -3.33 -21.25
N VAL A 29 13.27 -3.54 -21.76
CA VAL A 29 12.97 -4.58 -22.77
C VAL A 29 13.03 -3.99 -24.17
N ALA A 30 13.98 -4.49 -24.97
CA ALA A 30 14.09 -4.14 -26.40
C ALA A 30 13.26 -5.11 -27.25
N ILE A 31 12.34 -4.59 -28.06
CA ILE A 31 11.42 -5.40 -28.86
C ILE A 31 11.79 -5.29 -30.33
N LYS A 32 12.10 -6.43 -30.95
CA LYS A 32 12.38 -6.52 -32.40
C LYS A 32 11.11 -6.59 -33.26
N ARG A 33 10.10 -7.34 -32.79
CA ARG A 33 8.85 -7.62 -33.50
C ARG A 33 7.66 -7.14 -32.68
N MET A 34 7.44 -5.83 -32.74
CA MET A 34 6.43 -5.17 -31.92
C MET A 34 5.02 -5.69 -32.20
N ASP A 35 4.66 -5.82 -33.48
CA ASP A 35 3.30 -6.17 -33.86
C ASP A 35 2.96 -7.62 -33.47
N GLU A 36 3.90 -8.53 -33.63
CA GLU A 36 3.73 -9.93 -33.22
C GLU A 36 3.57 -10.05 -31.69
N LEU A 37 4.36 -9.28 -30.93
CA LEU A 37 4.27 -9.29 -29.48
C LEU A 37 2.95 -8.66 -28.98
N MET A 38 2.50 -7.60 -29.61
CA MET A 38 1.21 -6.97 -29.27
C MET A 38 0.05 -7.91 -29.59
N ASP A 39 0.08 -8.56 -30.74
CA ASP A 39 -0.95 -9.51 -31.15
C ASP A 39 -1.01 -10.71 -30.19
N TYR A 40 0.15 -11.27 -29.85
CA TYR A 40 0.26 -12.32 -28.83
C TYR A 40 -0.31 -11.87 -27.48
N THR A 41 0.09 -10.69 -27.00
CA THR A 41 -0.34 -10.18 -25.71
C THR A 41 -1.84 -9.90 -25.68
N THR A 42 -2.38 -9.32 -26.77
CA THR A 42 -3.81 -9.03 -26.89
C THR A 42 -4.64 -10.33 -26.92
N THR A 43 -4.17 -11.33 -27.68
CA THR A 43 -4.82 -12.63 -27.73
C THR A 43 -4.83 -13.31 -26.38
N TRP A 44 -3.70 -13.30 -25.69
CA TRP A 44 -3.57 -13.86 -24.34
C TRP A 44 -4.50 -13.17 -23.32
N VAL A 45 -4.54 -11.82 -23.32
CA VAL A 45 -5.43 -11.05 -22.45
C VAL A 45 -6.91 -11.41 -22.73
N ASN A 46 -7.31 -11.49 -24.01
CA ASN A 46 -8.67 -11.86 -24.39
C ASN A 46 -9.04 -13.27 -23.91
N GLU A 47 -8.11 -14.23 -24.01
CA GLU A 47 -8.31 -15.58 -23.49
C GLU A 47 -8.48 -15.62 -21.97
N LEU A 48 -7.68 -14.84 -21.22
CA LEU A 48 -7.80 -14.74 -19.77
C LEU A 48 -9.11 -14.11 -19.35
N GLN A 49 -9.54 -13.05 -20.03
CA GLN A 49 -10.83 -12.40 -19.79
C GLN A 49 -12.00 -13.32 -20.08
N ALA A 50 -11.93 -14.10 -21.17
CA ALA A 50 -12.97 -15.08 -21.52
C ALA A 50 -13.10 -16.22 -20.49
N LYS A 51 -11.99 -16.55 -19.80
CA LYS A 51 -11.98 -17.56 -18.73
C LYS A 51 -12.40 -17.01 -17.37
N SER A 52 -12.72 -15.72 -17.27
CA SER A 52 -13.04 -15.02 -16.01
C SER A 52 -11.97 -15.20 -14.91
N VAL A 53 -10.71 -15.30 -15.30
CA VAL A 53 -9.56 -15.46 -14.36
C VAL A 53 -9.01 -14.09 -13.93
N ALA A 54 -9.65 -13.00 -14.36
CA ALA A 54 -9.20 -11.67 -14.01
C ALA A 54 -9.47 -11.37 -12.53
N GLU A 55 -8.41 -11.17 -11.76
CA GLU A 55 -8.49 -10.64 -10.42
C GLU A 55 -8.78 -9.15 -10.46
N THR A 56 -9.54 -8.65 -9.49
CA THR A 56 -9.89 -7.23 -9.41
C THR A 56 -8.77 -6.47 -8.70
N ALA A 57 -8.15 -5.53 -9.39
CA ALA A 57 -7.19 -4.62 -8.77
C ALA A 57 -7.92 -3.60 -7.90
N HIS A 58 -7.60 -3.55 -6.61
CA HIS A 58 -8.17 -2.59 -5.70
C HIS A 58 -7.48 -1.22 -5.82
N ARG A 59 -8.29 -0.15 -5.84
CA ARG A 59 -7.82 1.23 -5.92
C ARG A 59 -7.56 1.86 -4.56
N GLN A 60 -7.96 1.17 -3.50
CA GLN A 60 -7.84 1.59 -2.12
C GLN A 60 -7.33 0.42 -1.28
N PHE A 61 -6.61 0.75 -0.23
CA PHE A 61 -6.22 -0.19 0.82
C PHE A 61 -7.31 -0.27 1.90
N GLY A 62 -7.12 -1.15 2.88
CA GLY A 62 -8.08 -1.32 3.95
C GLY A 62 -9.22 -2.28 3.60
N TRP A 63 -10.34 -2.14 4.28
CA TRP A 63 -11.50 -3.02 4.11
C TRP A 63 -12.15 -2.89 2.74
N THR A 64 -12.40 -4.02 2.09
CA THR A 64 -13.12 -4.07 0.81
C THR A 64 -14.63 -4.10 1.05
N GLY A 65 -15.36 -3.30 0.28
CA GLY A 65 -16.82 -3.25 0.36
C GLY A 65 -17.40 -2.86 1.73
N ASP A 66 -18.71 -2.95 1.84
CA ASP A 66 -19.43 -2.68 3.10
C ASP A 66 -19.50 -3.91 4.01
N ASP A 67 -19.34 -5.08 3.45
CA ASP A 67 -19.38 -6.36 4.15
C ASP A 67 -18.02 -6.78 4.77
N MET A 68 -16.99 -5.98 4.53
CA MET A 68 -15.63 -6.18 5.10
C MET A 68 -15.09 -7.60 4.96
N LYS A 69 -15.33 -8.25 3.82
CA LYS A 69 -14.94 -9.65 3.58
C LYS A 69 -13.43 -9.84 3.47
N SER A 70 -12.73 -8.83 2.99
CA SER A 70 -11.28 -8.86 2.87
C SER A 70 -10.66 -7.52 3.24
N PHE A 71 -9.37 -7.56 3.52
CA PHE A 71 -8.57 -6.40 3.83
C PHE A 71 -7.37 -6.32 2.88
N VAL A 72 -7.22 -5.19 2.19
CA VAL A 72 -6.15 -4.98 1.21
C VAL A 72 -5.01 -4.20 1.83
N LEU A 73 -3.79 -4.73 1.70
CA LEU A 73 -2.57 -4.06 2.14
C LEU A 73 -1.44 -4.29 1.11
N GLY A 74 -1.04 -3.24 0.41
CA GLY A 74 -0.04 -3.37 -0.66
C GLY A 74 -0.47 -4.39 -1.71
N ASN A 75 0.37 -5.38 -1.96
CA ASN A 75 0.13 -6.46 -2.92
C ASN A 75 -0.63 -7.67 -2.34
N GLN A 76 -1.21 -7.53 -1.16
CA GLN A 76 -1.92 -8.60 -0.46
C GLN A 76 -3.40 -8.25 -0.27
N GLU A 77 -4.27 -9.23 -0.48
CA GLU A 77 -5.66 -9.22 -0.09
C GLU A 77 -5.91 -10.35 0.92
N ILE A 78 -6.30 -9.99 2.14
CA ILE A 78 -6.38 -10.86 3.30
C ILE A 78 -7.82 -11.22 3.57
N PHE A 79 -8.15 -12.53 3.55
CA PHE A 79 -9.47 -13.11 3.83
C PHE A 79 -9.40 -13.98 5.08
N GLY A 80 -9.32 -13.38 6.25
CA GLY A 80 -9.12 -14.12 7.49
C GLY A 80 -7.76 -14.84 7.54
N ASP A 81 -7.74 -16.12 7.27
CA ASP A 81 -6.55 -16.99 7.27
C ASP A 81 -5.92 -17.18 5.87
N ARG A 82 -6.60 -16.73 4.81
CA ARG A 82 -6.11 -16.80 3.43
C ARG A 82 -5.60 -15.45 2.96
N ILE A 83 -4.46 -15.46 2.30
CA ILE A 83 -3.88 -14.28 1.65
C ILE A 83 -3.77 -14.57 0.17
N ASP A 84 -4.40 -13.73 -0.63
CA ASP A 84 -4.34 -13.74 -2.09
C ASP A 84 -3.49 -12.56 -2.58
N PHE A 85 -3.04 -12.64 -3.81
CA PHE A 85 -2.32 -11.53 -4.44
C PHE A 85 -3.31 -10.43 -4.85
N ASN A 86 -3.03 -9.19 -4.44
CA ASN A 86 -3.75 -8.01 -4.91
C ASN A 86 -3.02 -7.41 -6.14
N PRO A 87 -3.58 -7.49 -7.35
CA PRO A 87 -2.97 -6.89 -8.53
C PRO A 87 -2.84 -5.37 -8.36
N PRO A 88 -1.75 -4.75 -8.86
CA PRO A 88 -1.57 -3.32 -8.76
C PRO A 88 -2.55 -2.54 -9.64
N ALA A 89 -3.21 -1.55 -9.06
CA ALA A 89 -3.90 -0.50 -9.81
C ALA A 89 -2.94 0.65 -10.14
N SER A 90 -3.26 1.46 -11.13
CA SER A 90 -2.40 2.56 -11.59
C SER A 90 -2.10 3.59 -10.50
N ASN A 91 -3.00 3.77 -9.54
CA ASN A 91 -2.84 4.71 -8.43
C ASN A 91 -2.18 4.11 -7.19
N THR A 92 -2.13 2.77 -7.05
CA THR A 92 -1.60 2.08 -5.87
C THR A 92 -0.22 1.48 -6.09
N ILE A 93 0.17 1.15 -7.32
CA ILE A 93 1.39 0.42 -7.65
C ILE A 93 2.67 1.06 -7.07
N ALA A 94 2.76 2.38 -7.11
CA ALA A 94 3.92 3.11 -6.59
C ALA A 94 4.06 3.02 -5.07
N MET A 95 3.00 2.62 -4.36
CA MET A 95 2.96 2.54 -2.89
C MET A 95 3.22 1.11 -2.37
N PHE A 96 3.15 0.08 -3.22
CA PHE A 96 3.32 -1.30 -2.80
C PHE A 96 4.62 -1.54 -2.01
N PRO A 97 5.79 -1.02 -2.44
CA PRO A 97 7.03 -1.22 -1.69
C PRO A 97 6.99 -0.67 -0.27
N ALA A 98 6.23 0.40 -0.02
CA ALA A 98 6.09 0.98 1.31
C ALA A 98 5.35 0.07 2.30
N PHE A 99 4.51 -0.86 1.78
CA PHE A 99 3.74 -1.81 2.58
C PHE A 99 4.38 -3.21 2.65
N GLU A 100 5.57 -3.39 2.10
CA GLU A 100 6.28 -4.65 2.23
C GLU A 100 6.72 -4.90 3.68
N SER A 101 6.39 -6.08 4.20
CA SER A 101 6.84 -6.53 5.52
C SER A 101 8.35 -6.76 5.51
N LYS A 102 9.06 -6.19 6.49
CA LYS A 102 10.51 -6.37 6.66
C LYS A 102 10.82 -6.81 8.09
N GLY A 103 11.77 -7.73 8.25
CA GLY A 103 12.12 -8.30 9.54
C GLY A 103 11.11 -9.34 10.05
N THR A 104 11.15 -9.62 11.33
CA THR A 104 10.28 -10.58 11.98
C THR A 104 9.33 -9.91 12.97
N LEU A 105 8.24 -10.59 13.32
CA LEU A 105 7.32 -10.11 14.36
C LEU A 105 8.02 -10.01 15.73
N GLU A 106 8.97 -10.90 15.99
CA GLU A 106 9.75 -10.93 17.21
C GLU A 106 10.66 -9.70 17.31
N ASP A 107 11.41 -9.36 16.25
CA ASP A 107 12.24 -8.15 16.19
C ASP A 107 11.40 -6.88 16.36
N TRP A 108 10.22 -6.85 15.75
CA TRP A 108 9.31 -5.72 15.88
C TRP A 108 8.80 -5.58 17.33
N LYS A 109 8.39 -6.68 17.98
CA LYS A 109 7.97 -6.68 19.39
C LYS A 109 9.08 -6.23 20.32
N GLU A 110 10.31 -6.68 20.09
CA GLU A 110 11.49 -6.23 20.86
C GLU A 110 11.73 -4.72 20.68
N THR A 111 11.62 -4.24 19.45
CA THR A 111 11.81 -2.81 19.12
C THR A 111 10.78 -1.93 19.84
N ILE A 112 9.52 -2.35 19.94
CA ILE A 112 8.47 -1.55 20.60
C ILE A 112 8.34 -1.83 22.10
N ALA A 113 9.06 -2.79 22.66
CA ALA A 113 8.96 -3.14 24.08
C ALA A 113 9.32 -1.97 25.03
N PHE A 114 10.09 -0.99 24.56
CA PHE A 114 10.37 0.22 25.33
C PHE A 114 9.12 1.05 25.64
N LEU A 115 8.04 0.88 24.85
CA LEU A 115 6.76 1.54 25.10
C LEU A 115 6.02 0.94 26.30
N ASP A 116 6.36 -0.27 26.75
CA ASP A 116 5.77 -0.93 27.91
C ASP A 116 6.44 -0.53 29.23
N GLN A 117 6.72 0.76 29.38
CA GLN A 117 7.36 1.36 30.56
C GLN A 117 6.51 2.50 31.09
N ASP A 118 6.60 2.76 32.38
CA ASP A 118 5.93 3.89 33.01
C ASP A 118 6.36 5.21 32.36
N GLY A 119 5.40 6.08 32.08
CA GLY A 119 5.62 7.38 31.43
C GLY A 119 5.61 7.33 29.89
N GLN A 120 5.35 6.16 29.29
CA GLN A 120 5.22 6.01 27.84
C GLN A 120 3.77 5.93 27.32
N GLU A 121 2.80 6.21 28.18
CA GLU A 121 1.35 6.03 27.90
C GLU A 121 0.90 6.83 26.66
N ALA A 122 1.45 8.03 26.46
CA ALA A 122 1.12 8.86 25.30
C ALA A 122 1.57 8.20 23.97
N TYR A 123 2.70 7.51 23.99
CA TYR A 123 3.22 6.79 22.82
C TYR A 123 2.48 5.48 22.60
N GLN A 124 2.14 4.75 23.67
CA GLN A 124 1.26 3.57 23.60
C GLN A 124 -0.07 3.93 22.99
N TYR A 125 -0.64 5.10 23.36
CA TYR A 125 -1.89 5.58 22.78
C TYR A 125 -1.75 5.83 21.25
N GLY A 126 -0.63 6.42 20.81
CA GLY A 126 -0.32 6.61 19.39
C GLY A 126 -0.23 5.29 18.62
N LEU A 127 0.45 4.31 19.18
CA LEU A 127 0.54 2.96 18.61
C LEU A 127 -0.84 2.29 18.59
N GLY A 128 -1.60 2.39 19.69
CA GLY A 128 -2.96 1.85 19.78
C GLY A 128 -3.93 2.49 18.79
N ALA A 129 -3.82 3.80 18.56
CA ALA A 129 -4.62 4.50 17.56
C ALA A 129 -4.31 4.01 16.12
N SER A 130 -3.05 3.66 15.86
CA SER A 130 -2.66 3.07 14.58
C SER A 130 -3.34 1.72 14.33
N PHE A 131 -3.34 0.82 15.29
CA PHE A 131 -4.11 -0.43 15.22
C PHE A 131 -5.63 -0.18 15.17
N GLY A 132 -6.10 0.81 15.92
CA GLY A 132 -7.52 1.19 15.98
C GLY A 132 -8.07 1.74 14.68
N SER A 133 -7.22 2.22 13.77
CA SER A 133 -7.65 2.83 12.50
C SER A 133 -8.55 1.92 11.67
N ILE A 134 -8.22 0.64 11.59
CA ILE A 134 -9.02 -0.36 10.85
C ILE A 134 -10.39 -0.62 11.47
N LEU A 135 -10.55 -0.35 12.76
CA LEU A 135 -11.81 -0.52 13.48
C LEU A 135 -12.77 0.66 13.23
N MET A 136 -12.27 1.79 12.68
CA MET A 136 -13.11 2.95 12.39
C MET A 136 -14.27 2.65 11.44
N LYS A 137 -14.10 1.68 10.53
CA LYS A 137 -15.18 1.21 9.64
C LYS A 137 -16.37 0.64 10.42
N LEU A 138 -16.15 0.11 11.62
CA LEU A 138 -17.18 -0.46 12.50
C LEU A 138 -17.85 0.60 13.41
N MET A 139 -17.29 1.80 13.45
CA MET A 139 -17.76 2.84 14.35
C MET A 139 -18.71 3.81 13.61
N PRO A 140 -19.71 4.39 14.29
CA PRO A 140 -20.61 5.37 13.70
C PRO A 140 -19.97 6.76 13.61
N VAL A 141 -18.66 6.83 13.29
CA VAL A 141 -17.87 8.05 13.17
C VAL A 141 -17.13 8.05 11.84
N ALA A 142 -17.05 9.21 11.19
CA ALA A 142 -16.42 9.31 9.87
C ALA A 142 -14.89 9.23 9.93
N CYS A 143 -14.28 9.83 10.94
CA CYS A 143 -12.84 9.82 11.18
C CYS A 143 -12.51 10.19 12.62
N SER A 144 -11.28 9.93 13.03
CA SER A 144 -10.70 10.41 14.29
C SER A 144 -9.36 11.07 14.01
N MET A 145 -9.02 12.11 14.75
CA MET A 145 -7.73 12.78 14.65
C MET A 145 -7.03 12.71 16.00
N LEU A 146 -5.80 12.20 15.99
CA LEU A 146 -4.90 12.24 17.13
C LEU A 146 -3.84 13.32 16.91
N HIS A 147 -3.78 14.29 17.81
CA HIS A 147 -2.75 15.33 17.77
C HIS A 147 -1.75 15.13 18.92
N LEU A 148 -0.51 14.81 18.57
CA LEU A 148 0.59 14.73 19.52
C LEU A 148 1.20 16.13 19.69
N HIS A 149 0.99 16.74 20.86
CA HIS A 149 1.48 18.08 21.19
C HIS A 149 2.43 18.04 22.40
N SER A 150 3.42 18.92 22.37
CA SER A 150 4.33 19.19 23.50
C SER A 150 5.00 20.53 23.23
N ASP A 151 5.20 21.32 24.30
CA ASP A 151 5.89 22.61 24.22
C ASP A 151 7.38 22.45 23.93
N ASP A 152 7.96 21.30 24.33
CA ASP A 152 9.37 20.99 24.08
C ASP A 152 9.58 20.21 22.79
N SER A 153 10.71 20.47 22.14
CA SER A 153 11.20 19.67 21.02
C SER A 153 11.98 18.43 21.53
N GLY A 154 12.13 17.42 20.68
CA GLY A 154 12.93 16.25 21.00
C GLY A 154 12.30 15.21 21.92
N LEU A 155 11.01 15.37 22.28
CA LEU A 155 10.29 14.40 23.12
C LEU A 155 9.74 13.17 22.38
N GLY A 156 10.25 12.86 21.21
CA GLY A 156 9.90 11.61 20.51
C GLY A 156 8.53 11.61 19.79
N LYS A 157 7.89 12.76 19.52
CA LYS A 157 6.61 12.80 18.76
C LYS A 157 6.71 12.09 17.40
N THR A 158 7.78 12.34 16.65
CA THR A 158 8.05 11.67 15.37
C THR A 158 8.35 10.19 15.56
N THR A 159 9.03 9.81 16.63
CA THR A 159 9.28 8.39 16.97
C THR A 159 7.95 7.65 17.23
N ALA A 160 7.01 8.29 17.92
CA ALA A 160 5.67 7.73 18.13
C ALA A 160 4.90 7.55 16.81
N GLN A 161 5.01 8.51 15.88
CA GLN A 161 4.45 8.39 14.55
C GLN A 161 5.09 7.22 13.78
N PHE A 162 6.40 7.09 13.85
CA PHE A 162 7.13 5.98 13.21
C PHE A 162 6.76 4.63 13.80
N ALA A 163 6.58 4.52 15.10
CA ALA A 163 6.10 3.31 15.75
C ALA A 163 4.68 2.93 15.25
N GLY A 164 3.79 3.92 15.11
CA GLY A 164 2.45 3.72 14.56
C GLY A 164 2.45 3.32 13.09
N LEU A 165 3.27 3.98 12.25
CA LEU A 165 3.40 3.64 10.83
C LEU A 165 4.06 2.28 10.62
N GLY A 166 5.03 1.92 11.49
CA GLY A 166 5.73 0.63 11.42
C GLY A 166 4.83 -0.59 11.62
N VAL A 167 3.60 -0.42 12.08
CA VAL A 167 2.56 -1.47 12.08
C VAL A 167 2.18 -1.88 10.67
N TRP A 168 2.22 -0.94 9.71
CA TRP A 168 1.66 -1.10 8.37
C TRP A 168 2.71 -1.24 7.28
N GLY A 169 3.93 -0.77 7.53
CA GLY A 169 4.99 -0.84 6.53
C GLY A 169 6.20 0.02 6.89
N ASN A 170 6.91 0.52 5.87
CA ASN A 170 8.08 1.37 6.07
C ASN A 170 7.68 2.80 6.52
N PRO A 171 7.96 3.20 7.77
CA PRO A 171 7.56 4.51 8.30
C PRO A 171 8.09 5.69 7.48
N GLU A 172 9.31 5.59 6.95
CA GLU A 172 9.94 6.67 6.19
C GLU A 172 9.24 6.95 4.86
N GLU A 173 8.63 5.93 4.26
CA GLU A 173 7.88 6.05 3.01
C GLU A 173 6.39 6.37 3.25
N LEU A 174 5.86 5.98 4.41
CA LEU A 174 4.45 6.18 4.77
C LEU A 174 4.17 7.55 5.38
N ILE A 175 5.14 8.18 6.05
CA ILE A 175 4.97 9.49 6.66
C ILE A 175 4.79 10.59 5.60
N LEU A 176 3.92 11.55 5.90
CA LEU A 176 3.73 12.73 5.05
C LEU A 176 4.70 13.84 5.41
N SER A 177 5.27 14.46 4.39
CA SER A 177 6.06 15.68 4.56
C SER A 177 5.18 16.93 4.56
N LYS A 178 5.61 17.97 5.28
CA LYS A 178 5.01 19.30 5.15
C LYS A 178 5.10 19.86 3.74
N GLU A 179 6.14 19.45 3.00
CA GLU A 179 6.43 19.89 1.64
C GLU A 179 5.58 19.20 0.58
N ASP A 180 4.90 18.10 0.95
CA ASP A 180 3.99 17.41 0.04
C ASP A 180 2.85 18.32 -0.39
N LYS A 181 2.60 18.36 -1.69
CA LYS A 181 1.51 19.14 -2.25
C LYS A 181 0.16 18.66 -1.72
N TYR A 182 -0.75 19.59 -1.45
CA TYR A 182 -2.08 19.29 -0.93
C TYR A 182 -2.80 18.19 -1.72
N LEU A 183 -2.77 18.25 -3.07
CA LEU A 183 -3.40 17.24 -3.91
C LEU A 183 -2.76 15.84 -3.73
N ALA A 184 -1.44 15.77 -3.55
CA ALA A 184 -0.76 14.50 -3.29
C ALA A 184 -1.20 13.90 -1.95
N LYS A 185 -1.36 14.74 -0.92
CA LYS A 185 -1.88 14.30 0.39
C LYS A 185 -3.31 13.78 0.28
N MET A 186 -4.19 14.48 -0.45
CA MET A 186 -5.57 14.04 -0.64
C MET A 186 -5.66 12.72 -1.41
N ASN A 187 -4.89 12.58 -2.48
CA ASN A 187 -4.83 11.32 -3.24
C ASN A 187 -4.33 10.15 -2.37
N ARG A 188 -3.32 10.40 -1.53
CA ARG A 188 -2.80 9.39 -0.61
C ARG A 188 -3.83 9.03 0.46
N ALA A 189 -4.56 10.00 1.02
CA ALA A 189 -5.64 9.75 1.96
C ALA A 189 -6.77 8.91 1.35
N GLU A 190 -7.14 9.18 0.09
CA GLU A 190 -8.14 8.40 -0.65
C GLU A 190 -7.69 6.93 -0.80
N ILE A 191 -6.40 6.71 -1.13
CA ILE A 191 -5.85 5.36 -1.30
C ILE A 191 -5.77 4.62 0.04
N TYR A 192 -5.40 5.30 1.12
CA TYR A 192 -5.25 4.67 2.44
C TYR A 192 -6.58 4.21 3.03
N ASN A 193 -7.68 4.89 2.75
CA ASN A 193 -9.03 4.54 3.22
C ASN A 193 -9.07 4.31 4.75
N ASN A 194 -9.05 3.05 5.21
CA ASN A 194 -9.12 2.70 6.63
C ASN A 194 -7.74 2.60 7.32
N LEU A 195 -6.64 2.80 6.60
CA LEU A 195 -5.31 2.84 7.19
C LEU A 195 -5.06 4.17 7.90
N PRO A 196 -4.17 4.22 8.90
CA PRO A 196 -3.81 5.48 9.54
C PRO A 196 -3.06 6.39 8.57
N PHE A 197 -3.30 7.67 8.71
CA PHE A 197 -2.74 8.73 7.87
C PHE A 197 -1.97 9.71 8.76
N PHE A 198 -0.62 9.73 8.64
CA PHE A 198 0.29 10.51 9.49
C PHE A 198 1.01 11.61 8.74
#